data_cf8df04417fa4b0c41351100a5e9febe
#
_entry.id   cf8df04417fa4b0c41351100a5e9febe
#
_cell.length_a   1.000
_cell.length_b   1.000
_cell.length_c   1.000
_cell.angle_alpha   90.00
_cell.angle_beta   90.00
_cell.angle_gamma   90.00
#
_symmetry.space_group_name_H-M   'P 1'
#
loop_
_entity.id
_entity.type
_entity.pdbx_description
1 polymer ?
#
loop_
_entity_poly.entity_id
_entity_poly.type
_entity_poly.pdbx_seq_one_letter_code
_entity_poly.pdbx_strand_id
1 'polypeptide(L)'
;VKEWYEKGQQVKKSSDSLYNYLQELKVRIVKEADGKDGNVNNIVHKDDIEASSQIMLSPVTGEGKKLKRSIDNYRKFLGELVTDPAKTKVLEASLNTESVRSGLTTRSWQESLFENMPVAAAVTMLTKLQSDVRYAEGEALNYLLSSVDVGDYRVNQITAQVIPQSQVVMRGSQYEANIVLSAVDSTKR
;
A
#
# COMPACT_ATOMS: atom_id res chain seq x y z
N VAL A 1 0.74 20.71 3.48
CA VAL A 1 1.80 19.91 4.12
C VAL A 1 1.26 19.16 5.34
N LYS A 2 0.62 19.81 6.34
CA LYS A 2 0.14 19.16 7.57
C LYS A 2 -0.84 18.01 7.32
N GLU A 3 -1.83 18.21 6.47
CA GLU A 3 -2.83 17.19 6.11
C GLU A 3 -2.19 15.93 5.50
N TRP A 4 -1.23 16.08 4.59
CA TRP A 4 -0.51 14.97 3.96
C TRP A 4 0.36 14.22 4.95
N TYR A 5 0.97 14.93 5.89
CA TYR A 5 1.73 14.33 6.98
C TYR A 5 0.83 13.47 7.88
N GLU A 6 -0.34 13.97 8.26
CA GLU A 6 -1.31 13.24 9.07
C GLU A 6 -1.80 11.97 8.35
N LYS A 7 -2.10 12.07 7.04
CA LYS A 7 -2.44 10.91 6.20
C LYS A 7 -1.30 9.88 6.15
N GLY A 8 -0.07 10.33 5.99
CA GLY A 8 1.12 9.46 6.02
C GLY A 8 1.29 8.73 7.36
N GLN A 9 1.05 9.42 8.47
CA GLN A 9 1.08 8.80 9.80
C GLN A 9 -0.03 7.75 9.98
N GLN A 10 -1.23 8.00 9.44
CA GLN A 10 -2.33 7.02 9.46
C GLN A 10 -2.00 5.79 8.63
N VAL A 11 -1.40 5.94 7.44
CA VAL A 11 -0.93 4.82 6.61
C VAL A 11 0.07 3.98 7.40
N LYS A 12 1.09 4.60 7.98
CA LYS A 12 2.10 3.91 8.78
C LYS A 12 1.49 3.16 9.95
N LYS A 13 0.62 3.80 10.72
CA LYS A 13 -0.04 3.19 11.88
C LYS A 13 -0.89 1.98 11.48
N SER A 14 -1.66 2.08 10.40
CA SER A 14 -2.49 0.96 9.89
C SER A 14 -1.62 -0.19 9.40
N SER A 15 -0.53 0.11 8.69
CA SER A 15 0.42 -0.88 8.20
C SER A 15 1.12 -1.62 9.34
N ASP A 16 1.60 -0.88 10.35
CA ASP A 16 2.25 -1.46 11.51
C ASP A 16 1.30 -2.35 12.31
N SER A 17 0.04 -1.92 12.48
CA SER A 17 -0.99 -2.71 13.16
C SER A 17 -1.25 -4.05 12.45
N LEU A 18 -1.42 -4.03 11.12
CA LEU A 18 -1.65 -5.24 10.33
C LEU A 18 -0.39 -6.13 10.28
N TYR A 19 0.78 -5.53 10.14
CA TYR A 19 2.06 -6.25 10.17
C TYR A 19 2.27 -6.98 11.49
N ASN A 20 2.02 -6.32 12.62
CA ASN A 20 2.15 -6.91 13.95
C ASN A 20 1.11 -8.01 14.18
N TYR A 21 -0.10 -7.86 13.69
CA TYR A 21 -1.12 -8.90 13.75
C TYR A 21 -0.68 -10.15 12.97
N LEU A 22 -0.13 -9.98 11.77
CA LEU A 22 0.44 -11.09 10.99
C LEU A 22 1.60 -11.78 11.73
N GLN A 23 2.44 -11.01 12.43
CA GLN A 23 3.52 -11.56 13.25
C GLN A 23 2.98 -12.36 14.44
N GLU A 24 1.94 -11.87 15.10
CA GLU A 24 1.27 -12.57 16.19
C GLU A 24 0.68 -13.92 15.72
N LEU A 25 0.05 -13.94 14.54
CA LEU A 25 -0.49 -15.17 13.96
C LEU A 25 0.60 -16.20 13.68
N LYS A 26 1.75 -15.79 13.17
CA LYS A 26 2.91 -16.69 12.99
C LYS A 26 3.34 -17.31 14.31
N VAL A 27 3.48 -16.49 15.34
CA VAL A 27 3.85 -16.95 16.68
C VAL A 27 2.82 -17.94 17.24
N ARG A 28 1.54 -17.67 17.07
CA ARG A 28 0.45 -18.55 17.55
C ARG A 28 0.46 -19.89 16.83
N ILE A 29 0.63 -19.91 15.52
CA ILE A 29 0.70 -21.16 14.74
C ILE A 29 1.91 -21.98 15.17
N VAL A 30 3.08 -21.38 15.34
CA VAL A 30 4.29 -22.10 15.77
C VAL A 30 4.15 -22.61 17.19
N LYS A 31 3.56 -21.85 18.09
CA LYS A 31 3.31 -22.31 19.46
C LYS A 31 2.25 -23.42 19.55
N GLU A 32 1.31 -23.46 18.63
CA GLU A 32 0.36 -24.56 18.52
C GLU A 32 1.06 -25.87 18.16
N ALA A 33 2.02 -25.82 17.22
CA ALA A 33 2.77 -27.00 16.78
C ALA A 33 3.89 -27.41 17.75
N ASP A 34 4.66 -26.46 18.25
CA ASP A 34 5.90 -26.69 19.01
C ASP A 34 5.74 -26.54 20.54
N GLY A 35 4.55 -26.07 21.00
CA GLY A 35 4.30 -25.78 22.41
C GLY A 35 4.71 -24.36 22.82
N LYS A 36 4.65 -24.08 24.13
CA LYS A 36 4.84 -22.72 24.68
C LYS A 36 6.15 -22.04 24.30
N ASP A 37 7.20 -22.83 24.11
CA ASP A 37 8.55 -22.35 23.77
C ASP A 37 8.79 -22.27 22.26
N GLY A 38 7.75 -22.51 21.46
CA GLY A 38 7.82 -22.44 20.00
C GLY A 38 8.38 -21.11 19.50
N ASN A 39 9.35 -21.20 18.58
CA ASN A 39 10.08 -20.06 18.04
C ASN A 39 9.93 -20.00 16.52
N VAL A 40 9.41 -18.90 16.00
CA VAL A 40 9.21 -18.68 14.56
C VAL A 40 10.51 -18.77 13.75
N ASN A 41 11.64 -18.44 14.36
CA ASN A 41 12.95 -18.52 13.70
C ASN A 41 13.59 -19.91 13.74
N ASN A 42 13.03 -20.81 14.56
CA ASN A 42 13.52 -22.19 14.69
C ASN A 42 12.35 -23.14 14.97
N ILE A 43 11.58 -23.42 13.91
CA ILE A 43 10.40 -24.29 13.98
C ILE A 43 10.85 -25.76 14.04
N VAL A 44 10.35 -26.49 15.01
CA VAL A 44 10.66 -27.92 15.21
C VAL A 44 9.72 -28.79 14.34
N HIS A 45 8.41 -28.63 14.49
CA HIS A 45 7.40 -29.42 13.77
C HIS A 45 6.96 -28.71 12.48
N LYS A 46 7.87 -28.59 11.52
CA LYS A 46 7.67 -27.87 10.25
C LYS A 46 6.56 -28.46 9.39
N ASP A 47 6.38 -29.79 9.49
CA ASP A 47 5.45 -30.57 8.65
C ASP A 47 4.08 -30.74 9.29
N ASP A 48 3.85 -30.21 10.50
CA ASP A 48 2.54 -30.25 11.15
C ASP A 48 1.51 -29.49 10.29
N ILE A 49 0.45 -30.20 9.89
CA ILE A 49 -0.62 -29.66 9.03
C ILE A 49 -1.87 -29.24 9.81
N GLU A 50 -1.94 -29.55 11.09
CA GLU A 50 -3.11 -29.28 11.92
C GLU A 50 -3.05 -27.90 12.57
N ALA A 51 -1.88 -27.48 13.04
CA ALA A 51 -1.71 -26.24 13.78
C ALA A 51 -2.21 -24.99 13.02
N SER A 52 -1.90 -24.89 11.72
CA SER A 52 -2.38 -23.78 10.88
C SER A 52 -3.90 -23.82 10.72
N SER A 53 -4.49 -25.00 10.50
CA SER A 53 -5.94 -25.16 10.37
C SER A 53 -6.66 -24.85 11.69
N GLN A 54 -6.12 -25.26 12.83
CA GLN A 54 -6.71 -25.00 14.14
C GLN A 54 -6.73 -23.50 14.48
N ILE A 55 -5.67 -22.79 14.24
CA ILE A 55 -5.58 -21.35 14.53
C ILE A 55 -6.39 -20.53 13.53
N MET A 56 -6.31 -20.84 12.24
CA MET A 56 -6.86 -20.00 11.19
C MET A 56 -8.29 -20.34 10.79
N LEU A 57 -8.68 -21.60 10.83
CA LEU A 57 -9.95 -22.09 10.28
C LEU A 57 -10.94 -22.60 11.34
N SER A 58 -10.58 -22.56 12.62
CA SER A 58 -11.48 -23.00 13.69
C SER A 58 -12.84 -22.26 13.61
N PRO A 59 -13.98 -22.99 13.75
CA PRO A 59 -15.29 -22.36 13.75
C PRO A 59 -15.49 -21.33 14.88
N VAL A 60 -14.81 -21.53 16.00
CA VAL A 60 -14.98 -20.69 17.21
C VAL A 60 -13.99 -19.53 17.25
N THR A 61 -12.73 -19.77 16.86
CA THR A 61 -11.64 -18.80 16.98
C THR A 61 -11.14 -18.26 15.65
N GLY A 62 -11.75 -18.65 14.53
CA GLY A 62 -11.38 -18.42 13.13
C GLY A 62 -10.64 -17.13 12.79
N GLU A 63 -9.35 -17.11 13.07
CA GLU A 63 -8.49 -15.96 12.78
C GLU A 63 -8.39 -15.66 11.27
N GLY A 64 -8.58 -16.67 10.40
CA GLY A 64 -8.53 -16.50 8.96
C GLY A 64 -9.57 -15.53 8.40
N LYS A 65 -10.81 -15.59 8.88
CA LYS A 65 -11.87 -14.64 8.50
C LYS A 65 -11.57 -13.24 9.02
N LYS A 66 -11.03 -13.14 10.23
CA LYS A 66 -10.64 -11.87 10.85
C LYS A 66 -9.47 -11.24 10.10
N LEU A 67 -8.47 -12.05 9.74
CA LEU A 67 -7.33 -11.61 8.93
C LEU A 67 -7.78 -11.11 7.56
N LYS A 68 -8.63 -11.88 6.86
CA LYS A 68 -9.22 -11.44 5.57
C LYS A 68 -9.87 -10.07 5.69
N ARG A 69 -10.72 -9.90 6.70
CA ARG A 69 -11.40 -8.61 6.95
C ARG A 69 -10.41 -7.47 7.23
N SER A 70 -9.35 -7.74 7.98
CA SER A 70 -8.31 -6.76 8.28
C SER A 70 -7.55 -6.33 7.02
N ILE A 71 -7.23 -7.26 6.12
CA ILE A 71 -6.60 -6.98 4.83
C ILE A 71 -7.56 -6.20 3.92
N ASP A 72 -8.82 -6.60 3.84
CA ASP A 72 -9.85 -5.92 3.03
C ASP A 72 -10.05 -4.46 3.50
N ASN A 73 -10.11 -4.24 4.81
CA ASN A 73 -10.22 -2.90 5.39
C ASN A 73 -8.98 -2.05 5.10
N TYR A 74 -7.78 -2.63 5.20
CA TYR A 74 -6.54 -1.95 4.88
C TYR A 74 -6.47 -1.58 3.40
N ARG A 75 -6.80 -2.51 2.50
CA ARG A 75 -6.89 -2.26 1.06
C ARG A 75 -7.87 -1.14 0.73
N LYS A 76 -9.07 -1.16 1.33
CA LYS A 76 -10.08 -0.11 1.16
C LYS A 76 -9.56 1.25 1.62
N PHE A 77 -8.97 1.31 2.81
CA PHE A 77 -8.36 2.52 3.35
C PHE A 77 -7.30 3.11 2.42
N LEU A 78 -6.39 2.28 1.89
CA LEU A 78 -5.39 2.75 0.92
C LEU A 78 -6.02 3.20 -0.39
N GLY A 79 -7.04 2.51 -0.89
CA GLY A 79 -7.77 2.86 -2.12
C GLY A 79 -8.51 4.20 -2.02
N GLU A 80 -8.96 4.59 -0.83
CA GLU A 80 -9.56 5.91 -0.58
C GLU A 80 -8.51 7.04 -0.57
N LEU A 81 -7.27 6.73 -0.19
CA LEU A 81 -6.16 7.68 -0.17
C LEU A 81 -5.48 7.85 -1.53
N VAL A 82 -5.31 6.76 -2.25
CA VAL A 82 -4.62 6.72 -3.56
C VAL A 82 -5.65 6.80 -4.67
N THR A 83 -5.79 7.98 -5.26
CA THR A 83 -6.78 8.23 -6.33
C THR A 83 -6.26 7.93 -7.73
N ASP A 84 -4.98 7.57 -7.88
CA ASP A 84 -4.38 7.17 -9.16
C ASP A 84 -4.85 5.75 -9.54
N PRO A 85 -5.58 5.56 -10.67
CA PRO A 85 -6.10 4.27 -11.07
C PRO A 85 -5.04 3.20 -11.31
N ALA A 86 -3.85 3.59 -11.78
CA ALA A 86 -2.75 2.65 -12.02
C ALA A 86 -2.20 2.10 -10.70
N LYS A 87 -2.00 2.96 -9.73
CA LYS A 87 -1.53 2.58 -8.39
C LYS A 87 -2.58 1.81 -7.61
N THR A 88 -3.84 2.18 -7.72
CA THR A 88 -4.96 1.45 -7.09
C THR A 88 -5.02 0.00 -7.57
N LYS A 89 -4.88 -0.26 -8.88
CA LYS A 89 -4.82 -1.63 -9.42
C LYS A 89 -3.66 -2.46 -8.85
N VAL A 90 -2.50 -1.85 -8.64
CA VAL A 90 -1.34 -2.52 -8.05
C VAL A 90 -1.61 -2.89 -6.60
N LEU A 91 -2.21 -1.97 -5.83
CA LEU A 91 -2.60 -2.22 -4.44
C LEU A 91 -3.66 -3.33 -4.34
N GLU A 92 -4.68 -3.31 -5.19
CA GLU A 92 -5.72 -4.34 -5.25
C GLU A 92 -5.15 -5.71 -5.60
N ALA A 93 -4.21 -5.79 -6.52
CA ALA A 93 -3.56 -7.04 -6.89
C ALA A 93 -2.66 -7.60 -5.77
N SER A 94 -1.91 -6.74 -5.09
CA SER A 94 -0.99 -7.15 -4.01
C SER A 94 -1.69 -7.61 -2.74
N LEU A 95 -2.88 -7.05 -2.45
CA LEU A 95 -3.68 -7.34 -1.26
C LEU A 95 -4.97 -8.11 -1.59
N ASN A 96 -4.96 -8.90 -2.65
CA ASN A 96 -6.12 -9.67 -3.09
C ASN A 96 -6.46 -10.78 -2.09
N THR A 97 -7.73 -10.85 -1.72
CA THR A 97 -8.31 -11.86 -0.81
C THR A 97 -9.51 -12.59 -1.41
N GLU A 98 -9.55 -12.70 -2.74
CA GLU A 98 -10.62 -13.38 -3.45
C GLU A 98 -10.58 -14.89 -3.23
N SER A 99 -11.75 -15.51 -3.37
CA SER A 99 -11.86 -16.96 -3.32
C SER A 99 -11.13 -17.61 -4.50
N VAL A 100 -10.49 -18.73 -4.25
CA VAL A 100 -9.72 -19.47 -5.25
C VAL A 100 -10.58 -20.60 -5.83
N ARG A 101 -10.70 -20.63 -7.15
CA ARG A 101 -11.38 -21.72 -7.85
C ARG A 101 -10.40 -22.85 -8.15
N SER A 102 -10.70 -24.04 -7.64
CA SER A 102 -9.93 -25.27 -7.89
C SER A 102 -10.83 -26.31 -8.52
N GLY A 103 -10.80 -26.43 -9.85
CA GLY A 103 -11.67 -27.32 -10.59
C GLY A 103 -13.15 -26.95 -10.44
N LEU A 104 -13.96 -27.86 -9.90
CA LEU A 104 -15.39 -27.68 -9.66
C LEU A 104 -15.71 -27.07 -8.29
N THR A 105 -14.72 -26.91 -7.40
CA THR A 105 -14.90 -26.38 -6.06
C THR A 105 -14.33 -24.97 -5.94
N THR A 106 -15.00 -24.11 -5.16
CA THR A 106 -14.52 -22.79 -4.79
C THR A 106 -14.14 -22.83 -3.32
N ARG A 107 -12.88 -22.52 -3.02
CA ARG A 107 -12.38 -22.39 -1.64
C ARG A 107 -12.34 -20.92 -1.27
N SER A 108 -12.69 -20.60 -0.04
CA SER A 108 -12.45 -19.27 0.48
C SER A 108 -10.94 -18.95 0.52
N TRP A 109 -10.59 -17.69 0.51
CA TRP A 109 -9.19 -17.25 0.54
C TRP A 109 -8.42 -17.88 1.71
N GLN A 110 -8.98 -17.84 2.93
CA GLN A 110 -8.33 -18.38 4.11
C GLN A 110 -8.20 -19.92 4.06
N GLU A 111 -9.19 -20.65 3.50
CA GLU A 111 -9.10 -22.11 3.32
C GLU A 111 -8.00 -22.45 2.31
N SER A 112 -7.88 -21.67 1.23
CA SER A 112 -6.84 -21.91 0.22
C SER A 112 -5.42 -21.74 0.74
N LEU A 113 -5.24 -20.92 1.80
CA LEU A 113 -3.92 -20.64 2.38
C LEU A 113 -3.56 -21.50 3.60
N PHE A 114 -4.55 -21.97 4.36
CA PHE A 114 -4.29 -22.54 5.68
C PHE A 114 -4.86 -23.94 5.90
N GLU A 115 -5.73 -24.44 5.00
CA GLU A 115 -6.29 -25.78 5.16
C GLU A 115 -5.25 -26.85 4.86
N ASN A 116 -4.96 -27.68 5.85
CA ASN A 116 -3.94 -28.75 5.78
C ASN A 116 -2.56 -28.23 5.30
N MET A 117 -2.24 -27.00 5.64
CA MET A 117 -0.99 -26.36 5.25
C MET A 117 0.09 -26.62 6.32
N PRO A 118 1.27 -27.16 5.96
CA PRO A 118 2.37 -27.32 6.89
C PRO A 118 2.74 -25.99 7.56
N VAL A 119 3.13 -26.04 8.84
CA VAL A 119 3.49 -24.84 9.62
C VAL A 119 4.51 -23.98 8.91
N ALA A 120 5.55 -24.59 8.34
CA ALA A 120 6.57 -23.84 7.61
C ALA A 120 5.98 -23.07 6.40
N ALA A 121 5.05 -23.67 5.67
CA ALA A 121 4.39 -23.03 4.55
C ALA A 121 3.42 -21.92 5.02
N ALA A 122 2.64 -22.16 6.07
CA ALA A 122 1.75 -21.16 6.65
C ALA A 122 2.52 -19.92 7.14
N VAL A 123 3.64 -20.11 7.83
CA VAL A 123 4.54 -19.02 8.27
C VAL A 123 5.12 -18.26 7.09
N THR A 124 5.50 -18.97 6.02
CA THR A 124 6.00 -18.35 4.78
C THR A 124 4.93 -17.51 4.12
N MET A 125 3.69 -17.99 4.04
CA MET A 125 2.56 -17.23 3.48
C MET A 125 2.24 -15.97 4.31
N LEU A 126 2.25 -16.06 5.63
CA LEU A 126 2.08 -14.90 6.50
C LEU A 126 3.22 -13.90 6.37
N THR A 127 4.46 -14.37 6.16
CA THR A 127 5.61 -13.50 5.88
C THR A 127 5.48 -12.82 4.52
N LYS A 128 4.98 -13.52 3.51
CA LYS A 128 4.64 -12.90 2.22
C LYS A 128 3.61 -11.79 2.39
N LEU A 129 2.54 -12.03 3.15
CA LEU A 129 1.53 -11.00 3.44
C LEU A 129 2.13 -9.80 4.17
N GLN A 130 3.07 -9.99 5.09
CA GLN A 130 3.80 -8.89 5.73
C GLN A 130 4.59 -8.06 4.70
N SER A 131 5.22 -8.71 3.73
CA SER A 131 5.92 -8.02 2.64
C SER A 131 4.96 -7.25 1.74
N ASP A 132 3.80 -7.83 1.42
CA ASP A 132 2.75 -7.18 0.63
C ASP A 132 2.21 -5.92 1.34
N VAL A 133 2.03 -5.97 2.66
CA VAL A 133 1.62 -4.81 3.49
C VAL A 133 2.67 -3.71 3.43
N ARG A 134 3.96 -4.04 3.54
CA ARG A 134 5.06 -3.04 3.44
C ARG A 134 5.19 -2.46 2.05
N TYR A 135 5.00 -3.27 1.02
CA TYR A 135 4.97 -2.80 -0.35
C TYR A 135 3.81 -1.80 -0.57
N ALA A 136 2.61 -2.15 -0.14
CA ALA A 136 1.43 -1.28 -0.24
C ALA A 136 1.59 0.02 0.55
N GLU A 137 2.20 -0.03 1.75
CA GLU A 137 2.58 1.14 2.52
C GLU A 137 3.50 2.07 1.72
N GLY A 138 4.57 1.51 1.13
CA GLY A 138 5.53 2.26 0.32
C GLY A 138 4.88 2.95 -0.88
N GLU A 139 4.01 2.25 -1.61
CA GLU A 139 3.26 2.82 -2.74
C GLU A 139 2.34 3.97 -2.33
N ALA A 140 1.61 3.81 -1.22
CA ALA A 140 0.75 4.85 -0.69
C ALA A 140 1.54 6.07 -0.21
N LEU A 141 2.64 5.88 0.52
CA LEU A 141 3.50 6.98 0.98
C LEU A 141 4.17 7.72 -0.19
N ASN A 142 4.64 7.01 -1.20
CA ASN A 142 5.20 7.62 -2.41
C ASN A 142 4.15 8.46 -3.16
N TYR A 143 2.91 7.98 -3.22
CA TYR A 143 1.81 8.76 -3.80
C TYR A 143 1.54 10.04 -3.01
N LEU A 144 1.48 9.96 -1.67
CA LEU A 144 1.27 11.12 -0.81
C LEU A 144 2.42 12.14 -0.95
N LEU A 145 3.67 11.68 -1.02
CA LEU A 145 4.83 12.55 -1.22
C LEU A 145 4.79 13.28 -2.58
N SER A 146 4.49 12.55 -3.65
CA SER A 146 4.37 13.17 -4.99
C SER A 146 3.23 14.20 -5.06
N SER A 147 2.16 13.98 -4.30
CA SER A 147 1.05 14.93 -4.21
C SER A 147 1.41 16.21 -3.44
N VAL A 148 2.34 16.13 -2.47
CA VAL A 148 2.90 17.31 -1.78
C VAL A 148 3.72 18.15 -2.74
N ASP A 149 4.59 17.52 -3.52
CA ASP A 149 5.47 18.22 -4.46
C ASP A 149 4.69 18.99 -5.54
N VAL A 150 3.60 18.42 -6.03
CA VAL A 150 2.71 19.09 -7.01
C VAL A 150 1.96 20.27 -6.38
N GLY A 151 1.61 20.17 -5.09
CA GLY A 151 0.91 21.25 -4.36
C GLY A 151 1.81 22.41 -3.92
N ASP A 152 3.13 22.23 -3.91
CA ASP A 152 4.09 23.21 -3.40
C ASP A 152 4.81 24.00 -4.52
N TYR A 153 4.18 24.11 -5.70
CA TYR A 153 4.62 25.07 -6.72
C TYR A 153 4.31 26.49 -6.22
N ARG A 154 5.18 27.04 -5.41
CA ARG A 154 5.14 28.44 -5.01
C ARG A 154 5.67 29.28 -6.18
N VAL A 155 4.76 29.81 -6.98
CA VAL A 155 5.10 30.88 -7.91
C VAL A 155 5.36 32.13 -7.07
N ASN A 156 6.62 32.40 -6.79
CA ASN A 156 7.01 33.58 -6.02
C ASN A 156 7.43 34.78 -6.92
N GLN A 157 7.55 34.55 -8.22
CA GLN A 157 7.83 35.63 -9.18
C GLN A 157 7.08 35.41 -10.50
N ILE A 158 6.23 36.34 -10.86
CA ILE A 158 5.59 36.42 -12.17
C ILE A 158 6.28 37.52 -12.96
N THR A 159 6.86 37.14 -14.10
CA THR A 159 7.50 38.10 -15.01
C THR A 159 6.74 38.14 -16.33
N ALA A 160 6.32 39.32 -16.76
CA ALA A 160 5.75 39.50 -18.08
C ALA A 160 6.88 39.77 -19.08
N GLN A 161 6.96 38.95 -20.11
CA GLN A 161 7.88 39.19 -21.23
C GLN A 161 7.10 39.60 -22.45
N VAL A 162 7.54 40.70 -23.06
CA VAL A 162 6.97 41.21 -24.30
C VAL A 162 7.81 40.70 -25.46
N ILE A 163 7.21 39.88 -26.31
CA ILE A 163 7.84 39.34 -27.52
C ILE A 163 7.27 40.13 -28.72
N PRO A 164 8.01 41.13 -29.27
CA PRO A 164 7.57 41.86 -30.41
C PRO A 164 7.61 41.02 -31.69
N GLN A 165 6.65 41.15 -32.57
CA GLN A 165 6.68 40.55 -33.91
C GLN A 165 7.78 41.15 -34.79
N SER A 166 8.12 42.42 -34.57
CA SER A 166 9.24 43.06 -35.23
C SER A 166 9.95 44.03 -34.27
N GLN A 167 11.27 44.04 -34.29
CA GLN A 167 12.11 44.93 -33.49
C GLN A 167 12.20 46.33 -34.11
N VAL A 168 11.81 46.49 -35.37
CA VAL A 168 11.86 47.75 -36.12
C VAL A 168 10.47 48.05 -36.68
N VAL A 169 9.91 49.20 -36.31
CA VAL A 169 8.58 49.64 -36.76
C VAL A 169 8.70 51.02 -37.36
N MET A 170 8.11 51.24 -38.56
CA MET A 170 8.12 52.54 -39.19
C MET A 170 7.17 53.52 -38.46
N ARG A 171 7.52 54.80 -38.45
CA ARG A 171 6.70 55.84 -37.84
C ARG A 171 5.31 55.82 -38.46
N GLY A 172 4.26 55.60 -37.64
CA GLY A 172 2.87 55.57 -38.11
C GLY A 172 2.33 54.14 -38.37
N SER A 173 3.15 53.10 -38.26
CA SER A 173 2.72 51.71 -38.35
C SER A 173 2.24 51.19 -36.98
N GLN A 174 1.43 50.09 -37.00
CA GLN A 174 1.00 49.42 -35.78
C GLN A 174 2.16 48.59 -35.20
N TYR A 175 2.30 48.62 -33.88
CA TYR A 175 3.21 47.76 -33.14
C TYR A 175 2.45 46.57 -32.56
N GLU A 176 2.81 45.39 -32.97
CA GLU A 176 2.21 44.14 -32.47
C GLU A 176 3.23 43.34 -31.64
N ALA A 177 2.82 42.93 -30.46
CA ALA A 177 3.64 42.12 -29.57
C ALA A 177 2.78 41.11 -28.81
N ASN A 178 3.34 39.94 -28.54
CA ASN A 178 2.76 38.94 -27.65
C ASN A 178 3.28 39.18 -26.23
N ILE A 179 2.40 39.18 -25.25
CA ILE A 179 2.75 39.22 -23.84
C ILE A 179 2.68 37.78 -23.29
N VAL A 180 3.81 37.27 -22.85
CA VAL A 180 3.90 35.94 -22.21
C VAL A 180 4.17 36.13 -20.74
N LEU A 181 3.32 35.52 -19.90
CA LEU A 181 3.54 35.46 -18.46
C LEU A 181 4.40 34.24 -18.15
N SER A 182 5.56 34.48 -17.57
CA SER A 182 6.47 33.42 -17.08
C SER A 182 6.41 33.36 -15.56
N ALA A 183 6.12 32.19 -15.02
CA ALA A 183 6.11 31.93 -13.60
C ALA A 183 7.41 31.20 -13.22
N VAL A 184 8.15 31.72 -12.24
CA VAL A 184 9.42 31.15 -11.79
C VAL A 184 9.36 30.88 -10.29
N ASP A 185 9.80 29.70 -9.88
CA ASP A 185 10.11 29.40 -8.48
C ASP A 185 11.62 29.57 -8.26
N SER A 186 11.99 30.64 -7.58
CA SER A 186 13.40 30.98 -7.28
C SER A 186 13.94 30.26 -6.04
N THR A 187 13.12 29.46 -5.36
CA THR A 187 13.50 28.74 -4.12
C THR A 187 14.09 27.35 -4.37
N LYS A 188 13.91 26.79 -5.57
CA LYS A 188 14.58 25.53 -5.96
C LYS A 188 15.94 25.84 -6.61
N ARG A 189 17.01 25.59 -5.90
CA ARG A 189 18.38 25.44 -6.43
C ARG A 189 18.68 23.98 -6.67
#